data_3a48cb3636700f94c2a55782a932e9bd
#
_entry.id   3a48cb3636700f94c2a55782a932e9bd
#
_cell.length_a   1.000
_cell.length_b   1.000
_cell.length_c   1.000
_cell.angle_alpha   90.00
_cell.angle_beta   90.00
_cell.angle_gamma   90.00
#
_symmetry.space_group_name_H-M   'P 1'
#
loop_
_entity.id
_entity.type
_entity.pdbx_description
1 polymer ?
#
loop_
_entity_poly.entity_id
_entity_poly.type
_entity_poly.pdbx_seq_one_letter_code
_entity_poly.pdbx_strand_id
1 'polypeptide(L)'
;GINLEDIKAPECFYIEERLKRTLDIPVMHDDQHGTAIISAAGLKNALEVNGKDISKVKIVVNGAGAAAISCTKLYMALGAKRENIVMLDSKGVITSDRENLTEQKKLFATDRRDVHTLEEAVKGADVFVGLSKGNVLTQDMVRSMADQPIVFALANPVPEISYEEAMASRPDVLMSTGRSDYPNQINNVIGFPYIFRGALD
;
A
#
# COMPACT_ATOMS: atom_id res chain seq x y z
N GLY A 1 26.06 -3.77 -3.96
CA GLY A 1 24.97 -3.61 -3.02
C GLY A 1 24.37 -4.94 -2.59
N ILE A 2 23.46 -4.87 -1.64
CA ILE A 2 22.70 -6.03 -1.15
C ILE A 2 21.22 -5.74 -1.30
N ASN A 3 20.52 -6.65 -1.97
CA ASN A 3 19.06 -6.72 -1.94
C ASN A 3 18.65 -7.78 -0.93
N LEU A 4 17.86 -7.38 0.08
CA LEU A 4 17.21 -8.27 1.02
C LEU A 4 15.81 -8.59 0.49
N GLU A 5 15.44 -9.87 0.54
CA GLU A 5 14.19 -10.40 -0.01
C GLU A 5 13.62 -11.46 0.93
N ASP A 6 12.31 -11.57 1.00
CA ASP A 6 11.58 -12.61 1.75
C ASP A 6 11.93 -12.71 3.25
N ILE A 7 12.32 -11.59 3.85
CA ILE A 7 12.56 -11.51 5.30
C ILE A 7 11.31 -10.91 5.97
N LYS A 8 10.68 -11.71 6.83
CA LYS A 8 9.47 -11.29 7.53
C LYS A 8 9.68 -10.13 8.51
N ALA A 9 8.63 -9.39 8.77
CA ALA A 9 8.60 -8.41 9.86
C ALA A 9 8.34 -9.11 11.22
N PRO A 10 8.94 -8.64 12.33
CA PRO A 10 9.73 -7.39 12.43
C PRO A 10 11.23 -7.53 12.11
N GLU A 11 11.72 -8.74 11.91
CA GLU A 11 13.15 -9.04 11.75
C GLU A 11 13.80 -8.28 10.58
N CYS A 12 13.06 -8.09 9.48
CA CYS A 12 13.55 -7.39 8.29
C CYS A 12 13.99 -5.94 8.59
N PHE A 13 13.31 -5.24 9.48
CA PHE A 13 13.67 -3.85 9.86
C PHE A 13 15.02 -3.80 10.57
N TYR A 14 15.22 -4.72 11.52
CA TYR A 14 16.47 -4.80 12.28
C TYR A 14 17.65 -5.21 11.42
N ILE A 15 17.45 -6.22 10.57
CA ILE A 15 18.51 -6.73 9.68
C ILE A 15 18.95 -5.64 8.71
N GLU A 16 18.00 -4.98 8.04
CA GLU A 16 18.31 -3.92 7.09
C GLU A 16 19.06 -2.76 7.77
N GLU A 17 18.54 -2.27 8.89
CA GLU A 17 19.18 -1.18 9.63
C GLU A 17 20.61 -1.55 10.07
N ARG A 18 20.80 -2.76 10.59
CA ARG A 18 22.12 -3.24 11.01
C ARG A 18 23.10 -3.28 9.85
N LEU A 19 22.71 -3.84 8.71
CA LEU A 19 23.56 -3.93 7.53
C LEU A 19 23.90 -2.53 6.98
N LYS A 20 22.94 -1.61 6.89
CA LYS A 20 23.18 -0.23 6.48
C LYS A 20 24.20 0.50 7.36
N ARG A 21 24.22 0.20 8.66
CA ARG A 21 25.18 0.82 9.60
C ARG A 21 26.56 0.21 9.56
N THR A 22 26.69 -1.07 9.15
CA THR A 22 27.94 -1.82 9.24
C THR A 22 28.68 -1.98 7.92
N LEU A 23 28.00 -1.74 6.80
CA LEU A 23 28.53 -1.91 5.45
C LEU A 23 28.62 -0.57 4.72
N ASP A 24 29.69 -0.39 3.97
CA ASP A 24 29.90 0.78 3.11
C ASP A 24 29.48 0.47 1.64
N ILE A 25 28.33 -0.17 1.50
CA ILE A 25 27.69 -0.45 0.21
C ILE A 25 26.18 -0.25 0.32
N PRO A 26 25.47 0.05 -0.78
CA PRO A 26 24.02 0.16 -0.76
C PRO A 26 23.34 -1.13 -0.28
N VAL A 27 22.42 -1.00 0.66
CA VAL A 27 21.59 -2.09 1.18
C VAL A 27 20.13 -1.69 1.11
N MET A 28 19.29 -2.52 0.55
CA MET A 28 17.87 -2.30 0.42
C MET A 28 17.10 -3.60 0.74
N HIS A 29 15.95 -3.47 1.35
CA HIS A 29 14.96 -4.55 1.47
C HIS A 29 13.84 -4.31 0.46
N ASP A 30 13.76 -5.14 -0.58
CA ASP A 30 12.89 -4.90 -1.73
C ASP A 30 11.40 -4.99 -1.39
N ASP A 31 10.98 -5.94 -0.55
CA ASP A 31 9.60 -6.05 -0.10
C ASP A 31 9.08 -4.80 0.63
N GLN A 32 10.00 -4.04 1.26
CA GLN A 32 9.65 -2.76 1.87
C GLN A 32 9.72 -1.62 0.85
N HIS A 33 10.92 -1.38 0.33
CA HIS A 33 11.24 -0.15 -0.40
C HIS A 33 10.92 -0.25 -1.88
N GLY A 34 11.14 -1.42 -2.51
CA GLY A 34 10.76 -1.66 -3.91
C GLY A 34 9.25 -1.56 -4.09
N THR A 35 8.50 -2.24 -3.23
CA THR A 35 7.03 -2.15 -3.24
C THR A 35 6.55 -0.73 -2.97
N ALA A 36 7.15 -0.02 -2.01
CA ALA A 36 6.78 1.37 -1.73
C ALA A 36 7.03 2.29 -2.93
N ILE A 37 8.19 2.18 -3.57
CA ILE A 37 8.56 3.03 -4.71
C ILE A 37 7.64 2.78 -5.90
N ILE A 38 7.42 1.52 -6.27
CA ILE A 38 6.58 1.21 -7.43
C ILE A 38 5.11 1.56 -7.19
N SER A 39 4.59 1.30 -5.99
CA SER A 39 3.21 1.68 -5.66
C SER A 39 3.03 3.20 -5.59
N ALA A 40 4.04 3.93 -5.11
CA ALA A 40 4.00 5.39 -5.09
C ALA A 40 4.07 5.99 -6.50
N ALA A 41 4.87 5.43 -7.40
CA ALA A 41 4.88 5.81 -8.81
C ALA A 41 3.52 5.56 -9.46
N GLY A 42 2.94 4.38 -9.23
CA GLY A 42 1.58 4.05 -9.69
C GLY A 42 0.53 5.00 -9.14
N LEU A 43 0.58 5.30 -7.84
CA LEU A 43 -0.37 6.22 -7.20
C LEU A 43 -0.27 7.64 -7.79
N LYS A 44 0.93 8.15 -7.97
CA LYS A 44 1.15 9.47 -8.59
C LYS A 44 0.53 9.55 -9.98
N ASN A 45 0.78 8.55 -10.83
CA ASN A 45 0.22 8.49 -12.17
C ASN A 45 -1.31 8.32 -12.16
N ALA A 46 -1.84 7.46 -11.28
CA ALA A 46 -3.29 7.24 -11.16
C ALA A 46 -4.02 8.52 -10.70
N LEU A 47 -3.43 9.26 -9.76
CA LEU A 47 -3.99 10.55 -9.31
C LEU A 47 -3.98 11.58 -10.43
N GLU A 48 -2.92 11.65 -11.23
CA GLU A 48 -2.82 12.55 -12.38
C GLU A 48 -3.89 12.22 -13.44
N VAL A 49 -4.06 10.94 -13.78
CA VAL A 49 -5.09 10.47 -14.73
C VAL A 49 -6.49 10.84 -14.25
N ASN A 50 -6.77 10.69 -12.96
CA ASN A 50 -8.08 10.97 -12.37
C ASN A 50 -8.26 12.44 -11.92
N GLY A 51 -7.26 13.31 -12.14
CA GLY A 51 -7.30 14.71 -11.74
C GLY A 51 -7.44 14.93 -10.23
N LYS A 52 -6.93 13.99 -9.41
CA LYS A 52 -7.03 14.03 -7.94
C LYS A 52 -5.75 14.55 -7.30
N ASP A 53 -5.92 15.31 -6.21
CA ASP A 53 -4.83 15.89 -5.41
C ASP A 53 -4.48 14.95 -4.24
N ILE A 54 -3.23 14.51 -4.17
CA ILE A 54 -2.74 13.60 -3.12
C ILE A 54 -3.00 14.13 -1.70
N SER A 55 -3.02 15.43 -1.52
CA SER A 55 -3.26 16.05 -0.21
C SER A 55 -4.72 16.01 0.24
N LYS A 56 -5.66 15.65 -0.67
CA LYS A 56 -7.09 15.64 -0.41
C LYS A 56 -7.72 14.25 -0.44
N VAL A 57 -7.08 13.30 -1.13
CA VAL A 57 -7.63 11.94 -1.29
C VAL A 57 -7.66 11.18 0.04
N LYS A 58 -8.72 10.41 0.22
CA LYS A 58 -8.87 9.45 1.31
C LYS A 58 -8.29 8.11 0.89
N ILE A 59 -7.32 7.63 1.65
CA ILE A 59 -6.57 6.40 1.35
C ILE A 59 -6.88 5.34 2.39
N VAL A 60 -7.29 4.17 1.95
CA VAL A 60 -7.44 2.97 2.79
C VAL A 60 -6.33 1.99 2.47
N VAL A 61 -5.55 1.64 3.49
CA VAL A 61 -4.46 0.65 3.38
C VAL A 61 -4.86 -0.61 4.13
N ASN A 62 -5.15 -1.67 3.39
CA ASN A 62 -5.51 -2.97 3.97
C ASN A 62 -4.28 -3.87 4.08
N GLY A 63 -3.72 -3.89 5.26
CA GLY A 63 -2.46 -4.52 5.64
C GLY A 63 -1.67 -3.61 6.56
N ALA A 64 -0.88 -4.19 7.45
CA ALA A 64 -0.01 -3.45 8.39
C ALA A 64 1.34 -4.16 8.58
N GLY A 65 1.78 -4.86 7.55
CA GLY A 65 3.11 -5.44 7.43
C GLY A 65 4.14 -4.45 6.93
N ALA A 66 5.36 -4.95 6.67
CA ALA A 66 6.49 -4.12 6.24
C ALA A 66 6.19 -3.31 4.97
N ALA A 67 5.62 -3.93 3.94
CA ALA A 67 5.25 -3.26 2.69
C ALA A 67 4.21 -2.15 2.92
N ALA A 68 3.12 -2.44 3.66
CA ALA A 68 2.06 -1.47 3.93
C ALA A 68 2.58 -0.24 4.68
N ILE A 69 3.42 -0.46 5.68
CA ILE A 69 4.06 0.62 6.46
C ILE A 69 4.96 1.48 5.57
N SER A 70 5.79 0.85 4.74
CA SER A 70 6.72 1.56 3.85
C SER A 70 5.99 2.33 2.75
N CYS A 71 4.97 1.73 2.13
CA CYS A 71 4.12 2.40 1.15
C CYS A 71 3.46 3.65 1.75
N THR A 72 2.84 3.50 2.93
CA THR A 72 2.12 4.60 3.58
C THR A 72 3.07 5.74 3.98
N LYS A 73 4.26 5.43 4.49
CA LYS A 73 5.30 6.45 4.77
C LYS A 73 5.67 7.23 3.51
N LEU A 74 5.86 6.54 2.39
CA LEU A 74 6.22 7.19 1.14
C LEU A 74 5.07 8.03 0.57
N TYR A 75 3.81 7.57 0.68
CA TYR A 75 2.64 8.38 0.28
C TYR A 75 2.54 9.67 1.09
N MET A 76 2.81 9.61 2.40
CA MET A 76 2.86 10.81 3.24
C MET A 76 4.00 11.74 2.84
N ALA A 77 5.17 11.21 2.52
CA ALA A 77 6.30 12.01 2.02
C ALA A 77 6.00 12.69 0.67
N LEU A 78 5.12 12.10 -0.15
CA LEU A 78 4.63 12.67 -1.40
C LEU A 78 3.48 13.67 -1.20
N GLY A 79 2.97 13.86 0.01
CA GLY A 79 1.95 14.84 0.34
C GLY A 79 0.60 14.31 0.81
N ALA A 80 0.42 12.98 0.90
CA ALA A 80 -0.79 12.41 1.49
C ALA A 80 -0.90 12.81 2.98
N LYS A 81 -2.05 13.32 3.37
CA LYS A 81 -2.25 13.76 4.76
C LYS A 81 -2.57 12.58 5.66
N ARG A 82 -1.92 12.55 6.82
CA ARG A 82 -2.07 11.48 7.81
C ARG A 82 -3.53 11.27 8.23
N GLU A 83 -4.28 12.32 8.42
CA GLU A 83 -5.69 12.31 8.81
C GLU A 83 -6.62 11.70 7.74
N ASN A 84 -6.18 11.65 6.50
CA ASN A 84 -6.91 11.06 5.38
C ASN A 84 -6.56 9.58 5.14
N ILE A 85 -5.67 9.00 5.94
CA ILE A 85 -5.24 7.62 5.80
C ILE A 85 -5.84 6.75 6.90
N VAL A 86 -6.49 5.66 6.50
CA VAL A 86 -6.99 4.61 7.40
C VAL A 86 -6.25 3.31 7.09
N MET A 87 -5.54 2.77 8.08
CA MET A 87 -4.82 1.50 7.97
C MET A 87 -5.55 0.41 8.74
N LEU A 88 -5.61 -0.79 8.14
CA LEU A 88 -6.22 -1.97 8.74
C LEU A 88 -5.21 -3.11 8.87
N ASP A 89 -5.42 -3.93 9.88
CA ASP A 89 -4.80 -5.25 9.99
C ASP A 89 -5.86 -6.35 10.09
N SER A 90 -5.46 -7.58 10.41
CA SER A 90 -6.39 -8.73 10.53
C SER A 90 -7.48 -8.57 11.61
N LYS A 91 -7.35 -7.56 12.48
CA LYS A 91 -8.33 -7.25 13.53
C LYS A 91 -9.22 -6.04 13.19
N GLY A 92 -9.11 -5.49 11.96
CA GLY A 92 -9.83 -4.31 11.51
C GLY A 92 -9.00 -3.04 11.55
N VAL A 93 -9.67 -1.89 11.63
CA VAL A 93 -9.02 -0.58 11.64
C VAL A 93 -8.08 -0.43 12.84
N ILE A 94 -6.89 0.11 12.58
CA ILE A 94 -5.91 0.39 13.64
C ILE A 94 -6.29 1.72 14.30
N THR A 95 -6.94 1.62 15.45
CA THR A 95 -7.36 2.77 16.26
C THR A 95 -6.39 3.01 17.40
N SER A 96 -6.30 4.26 17.88
CA SER A 96 -5.35 4.68 18.93
C SER A 96 -5.63 4.07 20.30
N ASP A 97 -6.84 3.59 20.54
CA ASP A 97 -7.25 2.90 21.79
C ASP A 97 -6.95 1.40 21.76
N ARG A 98 -6.47 0.84 20.67
CA ARG A 98 -6.10 -0.57 20.60
C ARG A 98 -4.84 -0.85 21.42
N GLU A 99 -4.94 -1.86 22.27
CA GLU A 99 -3.81 -2.37 23.04
C GLU A 99 -2.82 -3.18 22.15
N ASN A 100 -1.58 -3.29 22.60
CA ASN A 100 -0.54 -4.13 22.00
C ASN A 100 -0.20 -3.79 20.54
N LEU A 101 -0.32 -2.52 20.15
CA LEU A 101 0.19 -2.05 18.85
C LEU A 101 1.72 -1.97 18.88
N THR A 102 2.35 -2.44 17.80
CA THR A 102 3.79 -2.18 17.59
C THR A 102 4.04 -0.68 17.35
N GLU A 103 5.24 -0.21 17.61
CA GLU A 103 5.60 1.21 17.37
C GLU A 103 5.32 1.64 15.93
N GLN A 104 5.54 0.74 14.96
CA GLN A 104 5.26 1.01 13.55
C GLN A 104 3.76 1.20 13.30
N LYS A 105 2.89 0.40 13.94
CA LYS A 105 1.43 0.51 13.80
C LYS A 105 0.88 1.74 14.50
N LYS A 106 1.45 2.12 15.65
CA LYS A 106 1.06 3.35 16.37
C LYS A 106 1.17 4.60 15.50
N LEU A 107 2.15 4.65 14.59
CA LEU A 107 2.30 5.77 13.65
C LEU A 107 1.07 5.98 12.76
N PHE A 108 0.29 4.92 12.54
CA PHE A 108 -0.88 4.93 11.66
C PHE A 108 -2.20 4.69 12.39
N ALA A 109 -2.18 4.66 13.72
CA ALA A 109 -3.39 4.53 14.52
C ALA A 109 -4.26 5.78 14.40
N THR A 110 -5.55 5.61 14.11
CA THR A 110 -6.50 6.72 13.94
C THR A 110 -7.36 6.92 15.20
N ASP A 111 -7.78 8.16 15.44
CA ASP A 111 -8.73 8.50 16.50
C ASP A 111 -10.20 8.39 16.07
N ARG A 112 -10.44 8.03 14.80
CA ARG A 112 -11.80 7.81 14.30
C ARG A 112 -12.47 6.66 15.03
N ARG A 113 -13.74 6.88 15.43
CA ARG A 113 -14.57 5.91 16.14
C ARG A 113 -15.78 5.45 15.32
N ASP A 114 -15.88 5.96 14.10
CA ASP A 114 -16.95 5.69 13.13
C ASP A 114 -16.60 4.61 12.11
N VAL A 115 -15.36 4.08 12.16
CA VAL A 115 -14.87 3.05 11.23
C VAL A 115 -14.12 1.95 11.98
N HIS A 116 -14.54 0.70 11.79
CA HIS A 116 -13.95 -0.48 12.44
C HIS A 116 -13.58 -1.57 11.44
N THR A 117 -14.32 -1.66 10.34
CA THR A 117 -14.20 -2.71 9.33
C THR A 117 -13.64 -2.16 8.00
N LEU A 118 -13.23 -3.07 7.12
CA LEU A 118 -12.81 -2.70 5.78
C LEU A 118 -13.96 -2.07 4.99
N GLU A 119 -15.16 -2.63 5.09
CA GLU A 119 -16.36 -2.14 4.41
C GLU A 119 -16.67 -0.69 4.79
N GLU A 120 -16.61 -0.37 6.09
CA GLU A 120 -16.81 0.99 6.58
C GLU A 120 -15.70 1.94 6.12
N ALA A 121 -14.44 1.47 6.12
CA ALA A 121 -13.29 2.29 5.76
C ALA A 121 -13.28 2.67 4.28
N VAL A 122 -13.65 1.76 3.37
CA VAL A 122 -13.62 2.02 1.92
C VAL A 122 -14.76 2.88 1.44
N LYS A 123 -15.82 3.05 2.22
CA LYS A 123 -16.95 3.88 1.85
C LYS A 123 -16.52 5.35 1.64
N GLY A 124 -16.67 5.83 0.42
CA GLY A 124 -16.26 7.17 0.02
C GLY A 124 -14.73 7.38 0.03
N ALA A 125 -13.93 6.31 0.04
CA ALA A 125 -12.48 6.39 -0.14
C ALA A 125 -12.12 6.57 -1.61
N ASP A 126 -11.10 7.39 -1.89
CA ASP A 126 -10.57 7.61 -3.24
C ASP A 126 -9.60 6.51 -3.68
N VAL A 127 -8.84 5.98 -2.74
CA VAL A 127 -7.76 5.03 -3.00
C VAL A 127 -7.86 3.86 -2.03
N PHE A 128 -7.82 2.65 -2.56
CA PHE A 128 -7.61 1.41 -1.82
C PHE A 128 -6.25 0.82 -2.18
N VAL A 129 -5.47 0.47 -1.18
CA VAL A 129 -4.19 -0.23 -1.34
C VAL A 129 -4.22 -1.53 -0.53
N GLY A 130 -4.32 -2.64 -1.22
CA GLY A 130 -4.32 -3.99 -0.64
C GLY A 130 -2.92 -4.56 -0.57
N LEU A 131 -2.48 -4.90 0.65
CA LEU A 131 -1.16 -5.47 0.96
C LEU A 131 -1.31 -6.54 2.05
N SER A 132 -2.36 -7.36 1.95
CA SER A 132 -2.69 -8.34 2.99
C SER A 132 -2.94 -9.75 2.43
N LYS A 133 -4.18 -10.07 2.11
CA LYS A 133 -4.58 -11.37 1.58
C LYS A 133 -5.66 -11.22 0.52
N GLY A 134 -5.73 -12.22 -0.36
CA GLY A 134 -6.72 -12.25 -1.44
C GLY A 134 -8.17 -12.33 -1.00
N ASN A 135 -9.07 -11.91 -1.90
CA ASN A 135 -10.53 -12.06 -1.80
C ASN A 135 -11.15 -11.38 -0.56
N VAL A 136 -10.67 -10.20 -0.17
CA VAL A 136 -11.20 -9.42 0.96
C VAL A 136 -11.94 -8.17 0.55
N LEU A 137 -11.72 -7.68 -0.68
CA LEU A 137 -12.43 -6.53 -1.23
C LEU A 137 -13.56 -7.03 -2.15
N THR A 138 -14.79 -6.65 -1.85
CA THR A 138 -15.96 -7.08 -2.64
C THR A 138 -16.34 -6.03 -3.69
N GLN A 139 -17.13 -6.44 -4.70
CA GLN A 139 -17.67 -5.51 -5.70
C GLN A 139 -18.50 -4.37 -5.06
N ASP A 140 -19.29 -4.68 -4.02
CA ASP A 140 -20.09 -3.68 -3.32
C ASP A 140 -19.22 -2.67 -2.57
N MET A 141 -18.11 -3.11 -1.98
CA MET A 141 -17.11 -2.22 -1.40
C MET A 141 -16.53 -1.28 -2.46
N VAL A 142 -16.15 -1.79 -3.64
CA VAL A 142 -15.66 -0.93 -4.74
C VAL A 142 -16.73 0.05 -5.22
N ARG A 143 -18.00 -0.38 -5.33
CA ARG A 143 -19.11 0.51 -5.67
C ARG A 143 -19.33 1.63 -4.66
N SER A 144 -19.02 1.38 -3.38
CA SER A 144 -19.18 2.35 -2.29
C SER A 144 -18.06 3.40 -2.22
N MET A 145 -16.97 3.22 -2.95
CA MET A 145 -15.86 4.18 -3.00
C MET A 145 -16.26 5.49 -3.68
N ALA A 146 -15.42 6.50 -3.57
CA ALA A 146 -15.61 7.80 -4.25
C ALA A 146 -15.63 7.64 -5.78
N ASP A 147 -15.99 8.71 -6.50
CA ASP A 147 -15.94 8.72 -7.95
C ASP A 147 -14.51 8.51 -8.46
N GLN A 148 -14.38 7.79 -9.58
CA GLN A 148 -13.10 7.44 -10.18
C GLN A 148 -12.11 6.85 -9.14
N PRO A 149 -12.48 5.74 -8.47
CA PRO A 149 -11.64 5.19 -7.42
C PRO A 149 -10.39 4.52 -8.01
N ILE A 150 -9.32 4.57 -7.23
CA ILE A 150 -8.06 3.89 -7.52
C ILE A 150 -7.99 2.65 -6.63
N VAL A 151 -7.85 1.48 -7.23
CA VAL A 151 -7.80 0.20 -6.52
C VAL A 151 -6.49 -0.52 -6.87
N PHE A 152 -5.58 -0.59 -5.90
CA PHE A 152 -4.35 -1.37 -5.96
C PHE A 152 -4.52 -2.65 -5.13
N ALA A 153 -4.82 -3.76 -5.79
CA ALA A 153 -4.97 -5.07 -5.15
C ALA A 153 -3.68 -5.87 -5.33
N LEU A 154 -2.73 -5.69 -4.41
CA LEU A 154 -1.35 -6.12 -4.56
C LEU A 154 -1.01 -7.41 -3.81
N ALA A 155 -1.97 -8.07 -3.15
CA ALA A 155 -1.75 -9.36 -2.51
C ALA A 155 -1.35 -10.44 -3.54
N ASN A 156 -0.39 -11.26 -3.17
CA ASN A 156 0.12 -12.36 -3.99
C ASN A 156 -0.08 -13.71 -3.26
N PRO A 157 -0.41 -14.79 -3.99
CA PRO A 157 -0.66 -14.89 -5.45
C PRO A 157 -2.06 -14.46 -5.87
N VAL A 158 -2.99 -14.27 -4.92
CA VAL A 158 -4.39 -13.92 -5.17
C VAL A 158 -4.61 -12.47 -4.71
N PRO A 159 -5.07 -11.56 -5.61
CA PRO A 159 -5.34 -10.17 -5.25
C PRO A 159 -6.55 -10.05 -4.32
N GLU A 160 -6.70 -8.92 -3.65
CA GLU A 160 -7.82 -8.62 -2.74
C GLU A 160 -9.19 -8.66 -3.44
N ILE A 161 -9.22 -8.34 -4.72
CA ILE A 161 -10.33 -8.52 -5.66
C ILE A 161 -9.73 -8.86 -7.03
N SER A 162 -10.38 -9.71 -7.81
CA SER A 162 -9.91 -9.99 -9.18
C SER A 162 -10.08 -8.76 -10.08
N TYR A 163 -9.26 -8.69 -11.14
CA TYR A 163 -9.35 -7.59 -12.11
C TYR A 163 -10.74 -7.52 -12.73
N GLU A 164 -11.27 -8.68 -13.12
CA GLU A 164 -12.59 -8.81 -13.75
C GLU A 164 -13.72 -8.35 -12.82
N GLU A 165 -13.69 -8.74 -11.55
CA GLU A 165 -14.70 -8.32 -10.56
C GLU A 165 -14.63 -6.82 -10.29
N ALA A 166 -13.44 -6.25 -10.18
CA ALA A 166 -13.28 -4.81 -9.99
C ALA A 166 -13.83 -4.02 -11.19
N MET A 167 -13.45 -4.41 -12.42
CA MET A 167 -13.93 -3.78 -13.64
C MET A 167 -15.44 -3.96 -13.84
N ALA A 168 -16.00 -5.10 -13.45
CA ALA A 168 -17.45 -5.34 -13.49
C ALA A 168 -18.24 -4.56 -12.43
N SER A 169 -17.57 -4.11 -11.36
CA SER A 169 -18.23 -3.37 -10.28
C SER A 169 -18.63 -1.97 -10.70
N ARG A 170 -17.78 -1.26 -11.46
CA ARG A 170 -18.01 0.08 -11.96
C ARG A 170 -17.01 0.45 -13.09
N PRO A 171 -17.49 1.22 -14.12
CA PRO A 171 -16.68 1.49 -15.33
C PRO A 171 -15.56 2.51 -15.12
N ASP A 172 -15.61 3.30 -14.06
CA ASP A 172 -14.66 4.40 -13.78
C ASP A 172 -13.55 4.00 -12.80
N VAL A 173 -13.46 2.71 -12.40
CA VAL A 173 -12.38 2.24 -11.53
C VAL A 173 -11.06 2.18 -12.26
N LEU A 174 -10.01 2.76 -11.68
CA LEU A 174 -8.63 2.55 -12.10
C LEU A 174 -8.06 1.38 -11.30
N MET A 175 -7.99 0.21 -11.94
CA MET A 175 -7.57 -1.04 -11.31
C MET A 175 -6.13 -1.38 -11.62
N SER A 176 -5.41 -1.86 -10.62
CA SER A 176 -4.06 -2.39 -10.70
C SER A 176 -3.87 -3.62 -9.81
N THR A 177 -3.05 -4.55 -10.26
CA THR A 177 -2.64 -5.73 -9.48
C THR A 177 -1.12 -5.89 -9.49
N GLY A 178 -0.60 -6.80 -8.66
CA GLY A 178 0.81 -7.21 -8.72
C GLY A 178 1.16 -8.15 -9.89
N ARG A 179 0.17 -8.58 -10.67
CA ARG A 179 0.32 -9.61 -11.72
C ARG A 179 0.71 -8.99 -13.06
N SER A 180 1.58 -9.69 -13.81
CA SER A 180 2.03 -9.26 -15.14
C SER A 180 1.05 -9.59 -16.27
N ASP A 181 0.06 -10.44 -16.01
CA ASP A 181 -0.96 -10.85 -16.98
C ASP A 181 -2.19 -9.92 -17.00
N TYR A 182 -2.19 -8.88 -16.16
CA TYR A 182 -3.23 -7.84 -16.14
C TYR A 182 -2.66 -6.45 -16.45
N PRO A 183 -3.49 -5.52 -16.92
CA PRO A 183 -3.10 -4.13 -17.11
C PRO A 183 -2.65 -3.45 -15.81
N ASN A 184 -1.80 -2.42 -15.95
CA ASN A 184 -1.37 -1.57 -14.83
C ASN A 184 -0.67 -2.36 -13.71
N GLN A 185 0.27 -3.24 -14.06
CA GLN A 185 1.02 -3.99 -13.07
C GLN A 185 1.75 -3.07 -12.08
N ILE A 186 1.57 -3.32 -10.79
CA ILE A 186 2.35 -2.73 -9.69
C ILE A 186 3.01 -3.86 -8.90
N ASN A 187 4.29 -4.09 -9.19
CA ASN A 187 5.10 -5.10 -8.52
C ASN A 187 6.53 -4.57 -8.37
N ASN A 188 7.18 -4.84 -7.25
CA ASN A 188 8.56 -4.42 -6.96
C ASN A 188 9.56 -4.84 -8.06
N VAL A 189 9.34 -5.98 -8.70
CA VAL A 189 10.19 -6.46 -9.80
C VAL A 189 10.32 -5.45 -10.95
N ILE A 190 9.34 -4.60 -11.16
CA ILE A 190 9.39 -3.56 -12.20
C ILE A 190 10.33 -2.43 -11.79
N GLY A 191 10.33 -2.05 -10.51
CA GLY A 191 11.09 -0.91 -9.99
C GLY A 191 12.55 -1.22 -9.71
N PHE A 192 12.85 -2.43 -9.29
CA PHE A 192 14.13 -2.77 -8.71
C PHE A 192 15.35 -2.56 -9.63
N PRO A 193 15.32 -2.82 -10.95
CA PRO A 193 16.46 -2.55 -11.81
C PRO A 193 16.85 -1.07 -11.84
N TYR A 194 15.87 -0.18 -11.84
CA TYR A 194 16.08 1.28 -11.85
C TYR A 194 16.59 1.79 -10.50
N ILE A 195 16.13 1.18 -9.40
CA ILE A 195 16.61 1.51 -8.04
C ILE A 195 18.08 1.16 -7.91
N PHE A 196 18.49 -0.02 -8.36
CA PHE A 196 19.90 -0.41 -8.34
C PHE A 196 20.75 0.48 -9.24
N ARG A 197 20.27 0.83 -10.41
CA ARG A 197 20.98 1.76 -11.28
C ARG A 197 21.20 3.10 -10.59
N GLY A 198 20.15 3.69 -10.04
CA GLY A 198 20.25 4.98 -9.33
C GLY A 198 21.12 4.92 -8.07
N ALA A 199 21.25 3.76 -7.42
CA ALA A 199 22.12 3.60 -6.26
C ALA A 199 23.61 3.47 -6.62
N LEU A 200 23.92 3.18 -7.90
CA LEU A 200 25.29 3.02 -8.40
C LEU A 200 25.82 4.26 -9.14
N ASP A 201 24.95 5.17 -9.56
CA ASP A 201 25.27 6.46 -10.18
C ASP A 201 25.59 7.52 -9.13
#